data_a694b6e8bb0eda7c740efa8734aca1de
#
_entry.id   a694b6e8bb0eda7c740efa8734aca1de
#
_cell.length_a   1.000
_cell.length_b   1.000
_cell.length_c   1.000
_cell.angle_alpha   90.00
_cell.angle_beta   90.00
_cell.angle_gamma   90.00
#
_symmetry.space_group_name_H-M   'P 1'
#
loop_
_entity.id
_entity.type
_entity.pdbx_description
1 polymer ?
#
loop_
_entity_poly.entity_id
_entity_poly.type
_entity_poly.pdbx_seq_one_letter_code
_entity_poly.pdbx_strand_id
1 'polypeptide(L)'
;MPKETNSNAGGESSSDAASDEYDVIIVGAGAAGVGVAIALVHAGVENFLIVDRDTVGSSFAARPEETKFITPSFPSNSIGMLDLNSIAIGISPAFTMRVEHPTGKQFAAHLQDIANYFELPVEEDTDIKSIEKIDDMFHLGTDDGVLLSKNVIWAAGEYQYPNLAGFEGSDLCRHTSTVPSYGGLEGDDFLIIGGYESGVDAAFHLSANGKEVRLFDMNAPWEETTSDPSVALSTFSFERMRKPSFGQHTELYPNTPVSSVTLDNGVYVLKTEDGQIFESRTQPLLAGGFSGSHKFVSHLFEEREDGFPVISDQDESTITPGMYLSGPSVRHDGHVFCFIYKYRQRFAIVAQAIASSMDIETDDFVDAYKSWGMYLDDLSCCGQECLTC
;
A
#
# COMPACT_ATOMS: atom_id res chain seq x y z
N MET A 1 -60.72 -49.35 -18.71
CA MET A 1 -59.93 -48.59 -19.67
C MET A 1 -59.20 -47.49 -18.86
N PRO A 2 -57.89 -47.62 -18.59
CA PRO A 2 -57.17 -46.58 -17.88
C PRO A 2 -56.64 -45.54 -18.87
N LYS A 3 -56.62 -44.27 -18.45
CA LYS A 3 -56.08 -43.13 -19.16
C LYS A 3 -54.55 -43.09 -18.96
N GLU A 4 -53.84 -42.95 -20.04
CA GLU A 4 -52.42 -42.67 -20.08
C GLU A 4 -52.13 -41.26 -19.55
N THR A 5 -51.22 -41.18 -18.60
CA THR A 5 -50.64 -39.91 -18.14
C THR A 5 -49.29 -39.71 -18.86
N ASN A 6 -49.24 -38.70 -19.71
CA ASN A 6 -48.03 -38.20 -20.33
C ASN A 6 -47.18 -37.45 -19.27
N SER A 7 -45.99 -37.97 -18.99
CA SER A 7 -44.95 -37.28 -18.22
C SER A 7 -44.14 -36.42 -19.19
N ASN A 8 -44.35 -35.10 -19.06
CA ASN A 8 -43.48 -34.13 -19.74
C ASN A 8 -42.25 -33.92 -18.87
N ALA A 9 -41.09 -34.25 -19.43
CA ALA A 9 -39.77 -33.99 -18.84
C ALA A 9 -39.53 -32.48 -18.77
N GLY A 10 -39.30 -32.01 -17.57
CA GLY A 10 -38.86 -30.66 -17.33
C GLY A 10 -37.45 -30.43 -17.90
N GLY A 11 -37.32 -29.51 -18.81
CA GLY A 11 -36.03 -28.99 -19.22
C GLY A 11 -35.39 -28.22 -18.05
N GLU A 12 -34.22 -28.64 -17.70
CA GLU A 12 -33.35 -27.86 -16.85
C GLU A 12 -32.97 -26.58 -17.62
N SER A 13 -33.52 -25.43 -17.20
CA SER A 13 -33.00 -24.13 -17.59
C SER A 13 -31.71 -23.92 -16.80
N SER A 14 -30.57 -24.22 -17.42
CA SER A 14 -29.34 -23.61 -17.01
C SER A 14 -29.52 -22.10 -17.15
N SER A 15 -29.65 -21.38 -16.05
CA SER A 15 -29.46 -19.94 -16.00
C SER A 15 -27.97 -19.74 -16.27
N ASP A 16 -27.62 -19.47 -17.53
CA ASP A 16 -26.41 -18.74 -17.85
C ASP A 16 -26.53 -17.39 -17.15
N ALA A 17 -25.98 -17.27 -15.95
CA ALA A 17 -25.67 -15.98 -15.38
C ALA A 17 -24.68 -15.36 -16.35
N ALA A 18 -25.11 -14.33 -17.08
CA ALA A 18 -24.20 -13.54 -17.89
C ALA A 18 -23.11 -13.04 -16.93
N SER A 19 -21.89 -13.51 -17.12
CA SER A 19 -20.75 -12.96 -16.41
C SER A 19 -20.59 -11.52 -16.84
N ASP A 20 -20.68 -10.58 -15.88
CA ASP A 20 -20.47 -9.17 -16.18
C ASP A 20 -19.04 -8.99 -16.71
N GLU A 21 -18.95 -8.48 -17.94
CA GLU A 21 -17.68 -8.23 -18.64
C GLU A 21 -17.31 -6.75 -18.47
N TYR A 22 -16.12 -6.49 -17.92
CA TYR A 22 -15.60 -5.16 -17.68
C TYR A 22 -14.48 -4.82 -18.67
N ASP A 23 -14.36 -3.56 -19.03
CA ASP A 23 -13.19 -3.08 -19.75
C ASP A 23 -11.96 -3.01 -18.81
N VAL A 24 -12.20 -2.70 -17.51
CA VAL A 24 -11.15 -2.63 -16.48
C VAL A 24 -11.67 -3.18 -15.15
N ILE A 25 -10.90 -4.05 -14.50
CA ILE A 25 -11.08 -4.35 -13.08
C ILE A 25 -9.86 -3.82 -12.31
N ILE A 26 -10.12 -3.03 -11.27
CA ILE A 26 -9.11 -2.53 -10.33
C ILE A 26 -9.17 -3.39 -9.08
N VAL A 27 -8.07 -4.03 -8.71
CA VAL A 27 -7.99 -4.86 -7.50
C VAL A 27 -7.35 -4.07 -6.38
N GLY A 28 -8.15 -3.74 -5.36
CA GLY A 28 -7.78 -2.94 -4.20
C GLY A 28 -8.40 -1.54 -4.20
N ALA A 29 -9.19 -1.22 -3.17
CA ALA A 29 -9.84 0.08 -2.95
C ALA A 29 -9.07 0.96 -1.95
N GLY A 30 -7.74 0.89 -1.96
CA GLY A 30 -6.83 1.79 -1.25
C GLY A 30 -6.59 3.11 -2.00
N ALA A 31 -5.63 3.90 -1.53
CA ALA A 31 -5.28 5.18 -2.15
C ALA A 31 -4.88 5.06 -3.64
N ALA A 32 -4.23 3.95 -4.02
CA ALA A 32 -3.84 3.70 -5.39
C ALA A 32 -5.04 3.33 -6.27
N GLY A 33 -5.89 2.39 -5.81
CA GLY A 33 -7.06 1.96 -6.57
C GLY A 33 -8.11 3.06 -6.74
N VAL A 34 -8.45 3.77 -5.67
CA VAL A 34 -9.37 4.92 -5.74
C VAL A 34 -8.80 6.03 -6.62
N GLY A 35 -7.50 6.32 -6.49
CA GLY A 35 -6.85 7.36 -7.27
C GLY A 35 -6.80 7.05 -8.78
N VAL A 36 -6.43 5.82 -9.17
CA VAL A 36 -6.41 5.42 -10.57
C VAL A 36 -7.83 5.30 -11.16
N ALA A 37 -8.82 4.89 -10.35
CA ALA A 37 -10.22 4.88 -10.78
C ALA A 37 -10.73 6.28 -11.14
N ILE A 38 -10.40 7.29 -10.33
CA ILE A 38 -10.73 8.69 -10.65
C ILE A 38 -10.04 9.15 -11.95
N ALA A 39 -8.80 8.71 -12.16
CA ALA A 39 -8.11 9.01 -13.41
C ALA A 39 -8.79 8.36 -14.62
N LEU A 40 -9.31 7.12 -14.49
CA LEU A 40 -10.12 6.46 -15.52
C LEU A 40 -11.41 7.24 -15.81
N VAL A 41 -12.14 7.67 -14.78
CA VAL A 41 -13.34 8.51 -14.94
C VAL A 41 -13.01 9.80 -15.72
N HIS A 42 -11.93 10.47 -15.35
CA HIS A 42 -11.49 11.69 -16.02
C HIS A 42 -11.01 11.45 -17.47
N ALA A 43 -10.48 10.24 -17.74
CA ALA A 43 -10.09 9.84 -19.11
C ALA A 43 -11.27 9.37 -19.97
N GLY A 44 -12.48 9.26 -19.40
CA GLY A 44 -13.70 8.85 -20.12
C GLY A 44 -13.91 7.33 -20.20
N VAL A 45 -13.23 6.55 -19.36
CA VAL A 45 -13.48 5.11 -19.24
C VAL A 45 -14.64 4.89 -18.28
N GLU A 46 -15.75 4.31 -18.75
CA GLU A 46 -17.00 4.17 -18.00
C GLU A 46 -17.23 2.75 -17.44
N ASN A 47 -16.85 1.71 -18.20
CA ASN A 47 -17.12 0.32 -17.86
C ASN A 47 -15.95 -0.27 -17.05
N PHE A 48 -15.87 0.05 -15.77
CA PHE A 48 -14.89 -0.53 -14.84
C PHE A 48 -15.51 -0.89 -13.50
N LEU A 49 -14.81 -1.74 -12.73
CA LEU A 49 -15.16 -2.14 -11.37
C LEU A 49 -13.93 -2.04 -10.48
N ILE A 50 -14.10 -1.59 -9.26
CA ILE A 50 -13.11 -1.73 -8.19
C ILE A 50 -13.55 -2.88 -7.29
N VAL A 51 -12.67 -3.81 -6.99
CA VAL A 51 -12.92 -4.89 -6.02
C VAL A 51 -11.96 -4.79 -4.86
N ASP A 52 -12.46 -4.96 -3.63
CA ASP A 52 -11.62 -5.05 -2.44
C ASP A 52 -12.13 -6.18 -1.54
N ARG A 53 -11.23 -6.93 -0.95
CA ARG A 53 -11.58 -8.02 -0.04
C ARG A 53 -12.18 -7.57 1.29
N ASP A 54 -12.01 -6.29 1.62
CA ASP A 54 -12.57 -5.61 2.77
C ASP A 54 -13.34 -4.37 2.29
N THR A 55 -13.22 -3.25 2.99
CA THR A 55 -13.86 -1.98 2.64
C THR A 55 -12.88 -0.97 2.07
N VAL A 56 -13.38 0.08 1.41
CA VAL A 56 -12.55 1.19 0.92
C VAL A 56 -11.65 1.72 2.03
N GLY A 57 -10.33 1.73 1.79
CA GLY A 57 -9.33 2.24 2.72
C GLY A 57 -9.04 1.34 3.93
N SER A 58 -9.51 0.10 3.96
CA SER A 58 -9.37 -0.86 5.08
C SER A 58 -7.92 -1.01 5.57
N SER A 59 -6.94 -1.05 4.67
CA SER A 59 -5.51 -1.15 5.01
C SER A 59 -4.99 0.05 5.82
N PHE A 60 -5.58 1.24 5.63
CA PHE A 60 -5.29 2.40 6.45
C PHE A 60 -6.00 2.33 7.80
N ALA A 61 -7.26 1.90 7.82
CA ALA A 61 -8.05 1.75 9.05
C ALA A 61 -7.43 0.73 10.01
N ALA A 62 -6.75 -0.30 9.49
CA ALA A 62 -6.10 -1.36 10.25
C ALA A 62 -4.78 -0.93 10.94
N ARG A 63 -4.26 0.27 10.65
CA ARG A 63 -3.04 0.78 11.31
C ARG A 63 -3.26 0.98 12.81
N PRO A 64 -2.19 0.90 13.63
CA PRO A 64 -2.27 1.23 15.06
C PRO A 64 -2.95 2.59 15.27
N GLU A 65 -3.76 2.70 16.32
CA GLU A 65 -4.60 3.89 16.54
C GLU A 65 -3.81 5.20 16.67
N GLU A 66 -2.60 5.10 17.22
CA GLU A 66 -1.71 6.24 17.44
C GLU A 66 -0.89 6.60 16.19
N THR A 67 -0.74 5.65 15.25
CA THR A 67 0.07 5.86 14.04
C THR A 67 -0.53 6.93 13.15
N LYS A 68 0.29 7.89 12.80
CA LYS A 68 -0.08 9.01 11.92
C LYS A 68 0.72 8.97 10.62
N PHE A 69 0.17 9.60 9.60
CA PHE A 69 0.90 9.84 8.36
C PHE A 69 2.15 10.67 8.64
N ILE A 70 3.29 10.21 8.14
CA ILE A 70 4.55 10.95 8.20
C ILE A 70 4.57 12.10 7.20
N THR A 71 3.88 11.95 6.08
CA THR A 71 3.70 12.99 5.07
C THR A 71 2.67 14.00 5.57
N PRO A 72 3.02 15.29 5.67
CA PRO A 72 2.08 16.30 6.10
C PRO A 72 1.06 16.64 5.03
N SER A 73 -0.17 16.92 5.46
CA SER A 73 -1.23 17.50 4.63
C SER A 73 -1.28 19.02 4.83
N PHE A 74 -1.23 19.78 3.74
CA PHE A 74 -1.23 21.22 3.76
C PHE A 74 -2.16 21.79 2.67
N PRO A 75 -3.01 22.81 2.97
CA PRO A 75 -3.88 23.43 1.97
C PRO A 75 -3.08 24.19 0.90
N SER A 76 -2.95 23.60 -0.30
CA SER A 76 -2.09 24.13 -1.36
C SER A 76 -2.74 24.17 -2.76
N ASN A 77 -4.03 23.81 -2.88
CA ASN A 77 -4.69 23.59 -4.18
C ASN A 77 -4.93 24.86 -5.03
N SER A 78 -4.55 26.06 -4.59
CA SER A 78 -4.95 27.30 -5.27
C SER A 78 -4.12 27.69 -6.49
N ILE A 79 -2.97 27.06 -6.72
CA ILE A 79 -2.02 27.42 -7.79
C ILE A 79 -1.46 26.18 -8.53
N GLY A 80 -2.28 25.14 -8.70
CA GLY A 80 -1.85 23.91 -9.36
C GLY A 80 -0.96 23.01 -8.49
N MET A 81 -0.85 23.28 -7.19
CA MET A 81 -0.11 22.45 -6.24
C MET A 81 -1.08 21.62 -5.42
N LEU A 82 -0.97 20.31 -5.50
CA LEU A 82 -1.77 19.41 -4.70
C LEU A 82 -1.12 19.13 -3.35
N ASP A 83 -1.95 19.02 -2.31
CA ASP A 83 -1.57 18.42 -1.03
C ASP A 83 -0.85 17.07 -1.26
N LEU A 84 0.22 16.82 -0.51
CA LEU A 84 1.04 15.62 -0.70
C LEU A 84 0.27 14.31 -0.53
N ASN A 85 -0.78 14.29 0.29
CA ASN A 85 -1.63 13.12 0.50
C ASN A 85 -2.87 13.09 -0.43
N SER A 86 -3.03 14.08 -1.34
CA SER A 86 -4.10 14.06 -2.33
C SER A 86 -3.89 12.98 -3.37
N ILE A 87 -4.97 12.27 -3.72
CA ILE A 87 -4.97 11.22 -4.76
C ILE A 87 -5.69 11.67 -6.03
N ALA A 88 -6.32 12.85 -6.02
CA ALA A 88 -7.09 13.36 -7.17
C ALA A 88 -7.01 14.88 -7.28
N ILE A 89 -7.16 15.38 -8.50
CA ILE A 89 -7.23 16.81 -8.78
C ILE A 89 -8.45 17.42 -8.06
N GLY A 90 -8.26 18.58 -7.46
CA GLY A 90 -9.33 19.31 -6.74
C GLY A 90 -9.64 18.80 -5.32
N ILE A 91 -9.07 17.66 -4.91
CA ILE A 91 -9.25 17.10 -3.57
C ILE A 91 -8.12 17.57 -2.65
N SER A 92 -8.46 18.06 -1.46
CA SER A 92 -7.49 18.47 -0.45
C SER A 92 -7.73 17.74 0.88
N PRO A 93 -6.92 16.73 1.20
CA PRO A 93 -6.96 16.04 2.49
C PRO A 93 -6.87 17.00 3.67
N ALA A 94 -6.00 18.02 3.60
CA ALA A 94 -5.87 19.04 4.65
C ALA A 94 -7.17 19.82 4.89
N PHE A 95 -7.93 20.12 3.81
CA PHE A 95 -9.20 20.83 3.93
C PHE A 95 -10.30 19.94 4.51
N THR A 96 -10.40 18.68 4.05
CA THR A 96 -11.47 17.77 4.45
C THR A 96 -11.24 17.23 5.86
N MET A 97 -10.03 16.78 6.19
CA MET A 97 -9.72 16.19 7.49
C MET A 97 -9.32 17.24 8.55
N ARG A 98 -8.86 18.43 8.15
CA ARG A 98 -8.42 19.53 9.02
C ARG A 98 -7.34 19.13 10.03
N VAL A 99 -6.45 18.22 9.59
CA VAL A 99 -5.28 17.78 10.35
C VAL A 99 -4.07 17.69 9.42
N GLU A 100 -2.89 18.00 9.94
CA GLU A 100 -1.64 17.93 9.18
C GLU A 100 -1.15 16.48 9.03
N HIS A 101 -1.21 15.72 10.09
CA HIS A 101 -0.82 14.30 10.13
C HIS A 101 -2.03 13.46 10.54
N PRO A 102 -2.84 12.99 9.56
CA PRO A 102 -4.03 12.19 9.85
C PRO A 102 -3.65 10.80 10.38
N THR A 103 -4.53 10.23 11.18
CA THR A 103 -4.48 8.79 11.51
C THR A 103 -4.92 7.95 10.32
N GLY A 104 -4.60 6.65 10.35
CA GLY A 104 -5.08 5.72 9.32
C GLY A 104 -6.61 5.71 9.21
N LYS A 105 -7.33 5.71 10.34
CA LYS A 105 -8.80 5.75 10.36
C LYS A 105 -9.37 7.03 9.72
N GLN A 106 -8.75 8.20 9.96
CA GLN A 106 -9.16 9.45 9.32
C GLN A 106 -8.96 9.42 7.80
N PHE A 107 -7.83 8.86 7.35
CA PHE A 107 -7.56 8.77 5.92
C PHE A 107 -8.45 7.71 5.23
N ALA A 108 -8.75 6.59 5.88
CA ALA A 108 -9.71 5.61 5.38
C ALA A 108 -11.11 6.22 5.18
N ALA A 109 -11.61 6.97 6.16
CA ALA A 109 -12.87 7.68 6.03
C ALA A 109 -12.84 8.71 4.87
N HIS A 110 -11.72 9.43 4.71
CA HIS A 110 -11.52 10.35 3.60
C HIS A 110 -11.56 9.64 2.23
N LEU A 111 -10.95 8.46 2.10
CA LEU A 111 -11.03 7.66 0.87
C LEU A 111 -12.46 7.21 0.56
N GLN A 112 -13.21 6.83 1.59
CA GLN A 112 -14.62 6.44 1.45
C GLN A 112 -15.48 7.61 0.98
N ASP A 113 -15.27 8.82 1.56
CA ASP A 113 -15.94 10.05 1.12
C ASP A 113 -15.62 10.38 -0.34
N ILE A 114 -14.37 10.20 -0.77
CA ILE A 114 -13.94 10.41 -2.16
C ILE A 114 -14.60 9.41 -3.10
N ALA A 115 -14.58 8.11 -2.77
CA ALA A 115 -15.20 7.08 -3.59
C ALA A 115 -16.69 7.35 -3.79
N ASN A 116 -17.39 7.76 -2.72
CA ASN A 116 -18.79 8.17 -2.77
C ASN A 116 -19.01 9.44 -3.60
N TYR A 117 -18.14 10.45 -3.47
CA TYR A 117 -18.25 11.71 -4.20
C TYR A 117 -18.12 11.53 -5.73
N PHE A 118 -17.23 10.64 -6.15
CA PHE A 118 -17.05 10.30 -7.57
C PHE A 118 -17.98 9.17 -8.04
N GLU A 119 -18.87 8.67 -7.18
CA GLU A 119 -19.80 7.56 -7.47
C GLU A 119 -19.08 6.34 -8.06
N LEU A 120 -17.88 6.01 -7.52
CA LEU A 120 -17.07 4.91 -8.04
C LEU A 120 -17.77 3.56 -7.83
N PRO A 121 -17.77 2.68 -8.85
CA PRO A 121 -18.32 1.33 -8.72
C PRO A 121 -17.38 0.44 -7.89
N VAL A 122 -17.61 0.35 -6.59
CA VAL A 122 -16.82 -0.47 -5.67
C VAL A 122 -17.62 -1.66 -5.19
N GLU A 123 -17.07 -2.84 -5.34
CA GLU A 123 -17.57 -4.09 -4.75
C GLU A 123 -16.65 -4.47 -3.58
N GLU A 124 -17.14 -4.22 -2.37
CA GLU A 124 -16.48 -4.56 -1.11
C GLU A 124 -16.67 -6.04 -0.78
N ASP A 125 -15.91 -6.57 0.20
CA ASP A 125 -15.96 -7.98 0.63
C ASP A 125 -15.70 -9.00 -0.51
N THR A 126 -14.99 -8.57 -1.57
CA THR A 126 -14.69 -9.37 -2.76
C THR A 126 -13.20 -9.64 -2.88
N ASP A 127 -12.78 -10.83 -2.42
CA ASP A 127 -11.38 -11.26 -2.43
C ASP A 127 -11.02 -12.03 -3.71
N ILE A 128 -10.01 -11.57 -4.43
CA ILE A 128 -9.49 -12.26 -5.61
C ILE A 128 -8.61 -13.44 -5.19
N LYS A 129 -9.08 -14.66 -5.45
CA LYS A 129 -8.41 -15.93 -5.11
C LYS A 129 -7.48 -16.43 -6.21
N SER A 130 -7.76 -16.09 -7.45
CA SER A 130 -6.94 -16.42 -8.61
C SER A 130 -7.10 -15.38 -9.70
N ILE A 131 -6.10 -15.26 -10.54
CA ILE A 131 -6.14 -14.42 -11.73
C ILE A 131 -5.35 -15.10 -12.83
N GLU A 132 -5.97 -15.27 -13.98
CA GLU A 132 -5.37 -15.86 -15.15
C GLU A 132 -5.81 -15.08 -16.39
N LYS A 133 -4.95 -14.99 -17.40
CA LYS A 133 -5.33 -14.47 -18.71
C LYS A 133 -5.59 -15.64 -19.65
N ILE A 134 -6.83 -15.76 -20.12
CA ILE A 134 -7.25 -16.79 -21.06
C ILE A 134 -7.71 -16.08 -22.34
N ASP A 135 -7.04 -16.36 -23.45
CA ASP A 135 -7.18 -15.61 -24.69
C ASP A 135 -6.95 -14.11 -24.46
N ASP A 136 -7.95 -13.26 -24.74
CA ASP A 136 -7.85 -11.80 -24.58
C ASP A 136 -8.49 -11.27 -23.28
N MET A 137 -8.97 -12.16 -22.39
CA MET A 137 -9.68 -11.79 -21.16
C MET A 137 -8.96 -12.28 -19.91
N PHE A 138 -8.96 -11.45 -18.88
CA PHE A 138 -8.60 -11.85 -17.54
C PHE A 138 -9.80 -12.49 -16.84
N HIS A 139 -9.55 -13.64 -16.21
CA HIS A 139 -10.48 -14.37 -15.37
C HIS A 139 -10.04 -14.19 -13.92
N LEU A 140 -10.80 -13.43 -13.14
CA LEU A 140 -10.55 -13.18 -11.73
C LEU A 140 -11.50 -14.05 -10.91
N GLY A 141 -10.98 -15.09 -10.28
CA GLY A 141 -11.76 -15.99 -9.43
C GLY A 141 -12.02 -15.38 -8.06
N THR A 142 -13.29 -15.41 -7.63
CA THR A 142 -13.77 -15.00 -6.30
C THR A 142 -14.50 -16.15 -5.62
N ASP A 143 -14.96 -15.96 -4.39
CA ASP A 143 -15.81 -16.95 -3.71
C ASP A 143 -17.21 -17.07 -4.37
N ASP A 144 -17.68 -16.01 -5.03
CA ASP A 144 -19.01 -15.92 -5.65
C ASP A 144 -19.02 -16.27 -7.16
N GLY A 145 -17.86 -16.44 -7.77
CA GLY A 145 -17.74 -16.76 -9.19
C GLY A 145 -16.49 -16.21 -9.85
N VAL A 146 -16.60 -15.95 -11.16
CA VAL A 146 -15.50 -15.41 -11.96
C VAL A 146 -15.92 -14.09 -12.57
N LEU A 147 -15.13 -13.05 -12.33
CA LEU A 147 -15.23 -11.75 -13.00
C LEU A 147 -14.36 -11.77 -14.25
N LEU A 148 -14.86 -11.14 -15.32
CA LEU A 148 -14.15 -11.07 -16.60
C LEU A 148 -13.76 -9.63 -16.92
N SER A 149 -12.51 -9.43 -17.37
CA SER A 149 -12.02 -8.10 -17.73
C SER A 149 -11.01 -8.12 -18.86
N LYS A 150 -11.02 -7.07 -19.70
CA LYS A 150 -10.00 -6.88 -20.74
C LYS A 150 -8.68 -6.38 -20.14
N ASN A 151 -8.76 -5.53 -19.12
CA ASN A 151 -7.61 -4.96 -18.43
C ASN A 151 -7.75 -5.14 -16.93
N VAL A 152 -6.63 -5.33 -16.24
CA VAL A 152 -6.57 -5.40 -14.78
C VAL A 152 -5.54 -4.41 -14.26
N ILE A 153 -5.93 -3.61 -13.27
CA ILE A 153 -5.01 -2.75 -12.52
C ILE A 153 -4.82 -3.36 -11.14
N TRP A 154 -3.62 -3.87 -10.87
CA TRP A 154 -3.28 -4.41 -9.56
C TRP A 154 -2.85 -3.28 -8.62
N ALA A 155 -3.75 -2.89 -7.71
CA ALA A 155 -3.59 -1.80 -6.76
C ALA A 155 -3.76 -2.27 -5.30
N ALA A 156 -3.57 -3.58 -5.03
CA ALA A 156 -3.85 -4.21 -3.75
C ALA A 156 -2.83 -3.89 -2.62
N GLY A 157 -1.87 -2.99 -2.88
CA GLY A 157 -0.96 -2.45 -1.88
C GLY A 157 0.00 -3.47 -1.27
N GLU A 158 0.44 -3.19 -0.03
CA GLU A 158 1.44 -4.02 0.65
C GLU A 158 1.13 -4.29 2.14
N TYR A 159 0.32 -3.45 2.79
CA TYR A 159 0.15 -3.44 4.24
C TYR A 159 -0.35 -4.77 4.83
N GLN A 160 -1.14 -5.54 4.08
CA GLN A 160 -1.63 -6.86 4.48
C GLN A 160 -0.60 -8.00 4.35
N TYR A 161 0.60 -7.71 3.85
CA TYR A 161 1.68 -8.68 3.68
C TYR A 161 2.91 -8.30 4.53
N PRO A 162 2.83 -8.36 5.87
CA PRO A 162 3.95 -8.05 6.74
C PRO A 162 5.12 -8.98 6.44
N ASN A 163 6.32 -8.42 6.36
CA ASN A 163 7.52 -9.21 6.18
C ASN A 163 8.00 -9.75 7.53
N LEU A 164 7.86 -11.06 7.72
CA LEU A 164 8.29 -11.79 8.92
C LEU A 164 9.60 -12.56 8.68
N ALA A 165 10.25 -12.40 7.53
CA ALA A 165 11.53 -13.02 7.23
C ALA A 165 12.71 -12.12 7.65
N GLY A 166 13.90 -12.68 7.70
CA GLY A 166 15.13 -11.93 7.89
C GLY A 166 16.12 -12.53 8.87
N PHE A 167 15.66 -13.22 9.91
CA PHE A 167 16.51 -13.88 10.90
C PHE A 167 15.78 -15.05 11.55
N GLU A 168 16.53 -15.93 12.23
CA GLU A 168 16.00 -17.10 12.93
C GLU A 168 15.08 -16.68 14.08
N GLY A 169 13.86 -17.25 14.15
CA GLY A 169 12.86 -16.93 15.17
C GLY A 169 12.17 -15.58 15.01
N SER A 170 12.22 -14.97 13.83
CA SER A 170 11.47 -13.74 13.53
C SER A 170 9.96 -13.92 13.68
N ASP A 171 9.44 -15.13 13.50
CA ASP A 171 8.05 -15.53 13.74
C ASP A 171 7.62 -15.48 15.22
N LEU A 172 8.58 -15.44 16.16
CA LEU A 172 8.31 -15.19 17.58
C LEU A 172 8.02 -13.71 17.87
N CYS A 173 8.35 -12.81 16.93
CA CYS A 173 8.12 -11.39 17.07
C CYS A 173 6.70 -11.03 16.61
N ARG A 174 6.16 -9.93 17.14
CA ARG A 174 4.91 -9.34 16.67
C ARG A 174 5.20 -8.23 15.67
N HIS A 175 4.71 -8.37 14.45
CA HIS A 175 4.87 -7.30 13.46
C HIS A 175 4.09 -6.05 13.88
N THR A 176 4.69 -4.86 13.71
CA THR A 176 4.12 -3.58 14.16
C THR A 176 2.75 -3.30 13.51
N SER A 177 2.52 -3.77 12.27
CA SER A 177 1.22 -3.62 11.58
C SER A 177 0.07 -4.42 12.21
N THR A 178 0.37 -5.40 13.07
CA THR A 178 -0.64 -6.22 13.76
C THR A 178 -0.96 -5.71 15.18
N VAL A 179 -0.35 -4.61 15.58
CA VAL A 179 -0.59 -3.96 16.88
C VAL A 179 -1.78 -3.01 16.74
N PRO A 180 -2.90 -3.23 17.44
CA PRO A 180 -4.05 -2.33 17.35
C PRO A 180 -3.79 -0.95 17.98
N SER A 181 -3.05 -0.94 19.10
CA SER A 181 -2.67 0.26 19.86
C SER A 181 -1.41 -0.03 20.68
N TYR A 182 -0.46 0.87 20.61
CA TYR A 182 0.76 0.79 21.43
C TYR A 182 0.48 1.06 22.90
N GLY A 183 -0.52 1.91 23.21
CA GLY A 183 -0.95 2.20 24.58
C GLY A 183 -1.59 1.02 25.28
N GLY A 184 -2.13 0.06 24.53
CA GLY A 184 -2.74 -1.16 25.04
C GLY A 184 -1.76 -2.33 25.24
N LEU A 185 -0.49 -2.19 24.87
CA LEU A 185 0.48 -3.27 25.02
C LEU A 185 0.89 -3.46 26.51
N GLU A 186 0.79 -4.71 26.96
CA GLU A 186 1.26 -5.11 28.28
C GLU A 186 2.79 -5.26 28.31
N GLY A 187 3.38 -5.03 29.49
CA GLY A 187 4.83 -5.09 29.68
C GLY A 187 5.45 -3.71 29.84
N ASP A 188 6.70 -3.67 30.30
CA ASP A 188 7.41 -2.43 30.63
C ASP A 188 8.74 -2.27 29.87
N ASP A 189 9.21 -3.32 29.20
CA ASP A 189 10.48 -3.37 28.48
C ASP A 189 10.28 -4.03 27.13
N PHE A 190 10.56 -3.29 26.06
CA PHE A 190 10.30 -3.69 24.68
C PHE A 190 11.58 -3.73 23.83
N LEU A 191 11.78 -4.83 23.12
CA LEU A 191 12.77 -4.95 22.06
C LEU A 191 12.07 -4.67 20.73
N ILE A 192 12.57 -3.70 19.96
CA ILE A 192 12.04 -3.36 18.63
C ILE A 192 13.12 -3.59 17.59
N ILE A 193 12.82 -4.37 16.56
CA ILE A 193 13.73 -4.73 15.48
C ILE A 193 13.29 -4.01 14.20
N GLY A 194 14.16 -3.18 13.62
CA GLY A 194 13.92 -2.28 12.51
C GLY A 194 13.64 -0.86 12.99
N GLY A 195 14.52 0.08 12.63
CA GLY A 195 14.56 1.47 13.12
C GLY A 195 14.09 2.50 12.12
N TYR A 196 13.41 2.09 11.03
CA TYR A 196 12.80 3.02 10.08
C TYR A 196 11.46 3.54 10.64
N GLU A 197 10.64 4.19 9.85
CA GLU A 197 9.44 4.92 10.26
C GLU A 197 8.53 4.16 11.25
N SER A 198 8.23 2.88 10.97
CA SER A 198 7.35 2.07 11.83
C SER A 198 7.99 1.71 13.17
N GLY A 199 9.31 1.48 13.21
CA GLY A 199 10.03 1.19 14.45
C GLY A 199 10.16 2.41 15.34
N VAL A 200 10.48 3.57 14.75
CA VAL A 200 10.51 4.86 15.47
C VAL A 200 9.12 5.25 15.97
N ASP A 201 8.06 5.00 15.18
CA ASP A 201 6.68 5.24 15.60
C ASP A 201 6.31 4.41 16.84
N ALA A 202 6.58 3.10 16.80
CA ALA A 202 6.38 2.19 17.94
C ALA A 202 7.18 2.64 19.17
N ALA A 203 8.47 2.92 19.00
CA ALA A 203 9.35 3.37 20.08
C ALA A 203 8.86 4.69 20.70
N PHE A 204 8.42 5.64 19.88
CA PHE A 204 7.88 6.90 20.36
C PHE A 204 6.62 6.72 21.22
N HIS A 205 5.66 5.91 20.77
CA HIS A 205 4.41 5.73 21.49
C HIS A 205 4.62 4.91 22.78
N LEU A 206 5.48 3.92 22.77
CA LEU A 206 5.83 3.15 23.98
C LEU A 206 6.56 4.03 24.99
N SER A 207 7.59 4.79 24.58
CA SER A 207 8.33 5.68 25.46
C SER A 207 7.46 6.82 26.03
N ALA A 208 6.50 7.33 25.24
CA ALA A 208 5.53 8.31 25.70
C ALA A 208 4.61 7.76 26.81
N ASN A 209 4.41 6.44 26.85
CA ASN A 209 3.70 5.73 27.91
C ASN A 209 4.63 5.26 29.06
N GLY A 210 5.89 5.72 29.09
CA GLY A 210 6.86 5.42 30.14
C GLY A 210 7.41 3.99 30.08
N LYS A 211 7.35 3.34 28.90
CA LYS A 211 7.93 2.01 28.69
C LYS A 211 9.39 2.14 28.27
N GLU A 212 10.25 1.24 28.76
CA GLU A 212 11.64 1.14 28.34
C GLU A 212 11.71 0.45 26.96
N VAL A 213 12.46 1.03 26.03
CA VAL A 213 12.55 0.57 24.64
C VAL A 213 14.01 0.43 24.23
N ARG A 214 14.33 -0.68 23.61
CA ARG A 214 15.62 -0.91 22.92
C ARG A 214 15.32 -1.10 21.44
N LEU A 215 15.74 -0.14 20.61
CA LEU A 215 15.48 -0.10 19.17
C LEU A 215 16.74 -0.48 18.40
N PHE A 216 16.68 -1.59 17.68
CA PHE A 216 17.78 -2.15 16.90
C PHE A 216 17.57 -1.89 15.41
N ASP A 217 18.60 -1.43 14.73
CA ASP A 217 18.59 -1.30 13.28
C ASP A 217 19.94 -1.65 12.65
N MET A 218 19.90 -2.29 11.49
CA MET A 218 21.09 -2.72 10.77
C MET A 218 21.78 -1.59 10.03
N ASN A 219 21.08 -0.50 9.69
CA ASN A 219 21.56 0.61 8.85
C ASN A 219 21.51 1.98 9.54
N ALA A 220 20.93 2.08 10.74
CA ALA A 220 20.77 3.33 11.49
C ALA A 220 20.15 4.48 10.68
N PRO A 221 18.88 4.38 10.20
CA PRO A 221 18.27 5.38 9.33
C PRO A 221 18.13 6.77 9.95
N TRP A 222 18.26 6.88 11.27
CA TRP A 222 18.30 8.18 11.97
C TRP A 222 19.65 8.92 11.85
N GLU A 223 20.67 8.29 11.24
CA GLU A 223 21.98 8.87 10.95
C GLU A 223 22.15 9.20 9.47
N GLU A 224 21.17 8.81 8.62
CA GLU A 224 21.21 9.07 7.17
C GLU A 224 21.17 10.56 6.86
N THR A 225 21.96 10.94 5.84
CA THR A 225 22.09 12.34 5.42
C THR A 225 21.47 12.64 4.05
N THR A 226 20.85 11.63 3.41
CA THR A 226 20.13 11.79 2.14
C THR A 226 18.81 12.51 2.32
N SER A 227 18.33 13.20 1.28
CA SER A 227 16.99 13.78 1.21
C SER A 227 15.93 12.79 0.69
N ASP A 228 16.33 11.60 0.23
CA ASP A 228 15.38 10.59 -0.27
C ASP A 228 14.57 10.01 0.89
N PRO A 229 13.24 10.26 0.93
CA PRO A 229 12.37 9.76 1.99
C PRO A 229 12.13 8.24 1.93
N SER A 230 12.65 7.55 0.91
CA SER A 230 12.65 6.09 0.85
C SER A 230 13.76 5.46 1.71
N VAL A 231 14.72 6.26 2.16
CA VAL A 231 15.91 5.85 2.93
C VAL A 231 16.01 6.61 4.25
N ALA A 232 15.89 7.95 4.22
CA ALA A 232 15.97 8.79 5.42
C ALA A 232 14.63 8.83 6.17
N LEU A 233 14.69 9.02 7.48
CA LEU A 233 13.51 9.27 8.31
C LEU A 233 12.88 10.62 7.98
N SER A 234 11.55 10.69 8.11
CA SER A 234 10.80 11.93 7.97
C SER A 234 11.15 12.95 9.07
N THR A 235 10.99 14.24 8.77
CA THR A 235 11.12 15.30 9.76
C THR A 235 10.15 15.12 10.93
N PHE A 236 8.97 14.56 10.67
CA PHE A 236 7.98 14.22 11.69
C PHE A 236 8.50 13.18 12.69
N SER A 237 9.19 12.15 12.22
CA SER A 237 9.83 11.15 13.09
C SER A 237 11.01 11.75 13.87
N PHE A 238 11.84 12.57 13.24
CA PHE A 238 12.90 13.29 13.96
C PHE A 238 12.37 14.23 15.06
N GLU A 239 11.25 14.91 14.83
CA GLU A 239 10.63 15.74 15.86
C GLU A 239 10.16 14.91 17.06
N ARG A 240 9.63 13.71 16.82
CA ARG A 240 9.23 12.78 17.87
C ARG A 240 10.43 12.24 18.64
N MET A 241 11.51 11.87 17.96
CA MET A 241 12.75 11.41 18.60
C MET A 241 13.39 12.49 19.51
N ARG A 242 13.15 13.78 19.23
CA ARG A 242 13.62 14.91 20.09
C ARG A 242 12.76 15.13 21.33
N LYS A 243 11.63 14.45 21.51
CA LYS A 243 10.80 14.58 22.71
C LYS A 243 11.52 14.00 23.93
N PRO A 244 11.40 14.65 25.11
CA PRO A 244 12.10 14.19 26.32
C PRO A 244 11.79 12.74 26.69
N SER A 245 10.54 12.27 26.54
CA SER A 245 10.16 10.89 26.84
C SER A 245 10.92 9.90 25.96
N PHE A 246 11.11 10.20 24.67
CA PHE A 246 11.86 9.32 23.77
C PHE A 246 13.32 9.17 24.27
N GLY A 247 14.03 10.27 24.52
CA GLY A 247 15.42 10.22 24.98
C GLY A 247 15.60 9.67 26.39
N GLN A 248 14.55 9.66 27.23
CA GLN A 248 14.59 9.10 28.59
C GLN A 248 14.36 7.57 28.62
N HIS A 249 13.55 7.05 27.69
CA HIS A 249 13.06 5.67 27.72
C HIS A 249 13.44 4.86 26.50
N THR A 250 14.19 5.43 25.54
CA THR A 250 14.61 4.71 24.33
C THR A 250 16.11 4.68 24.20
N GLU A 251 16.66 3.47 24.11
CA GLU A 251 18.06 3.21 23.78
C GLU A 251 18.15 2.77 22.31
N LEU A 252 18.97 3.46 21.51
CA LEU A 252 19.18 3.19 20.10
C LEU A 252 20.42 2.31 19.91
N TYR A 253 20.27 1.24 19.13
CA TYR A 253 21.33 0.34 18.74
C TYR A 253 21.56 0.45 17.22
N PRO A 254 22.38 1.43 16.78
CA PRO A 254 22.72 1.63 15.38
C PRO A 254 23.63 0.51 14.85
N ASN A 255 23.52 0.22 13.55
CA ASN A 255 24.37 -0.77 12.88
C ASN A 255 24.44 -2.12 13.62
N THR A 256 23.30 -2.54 14.19
CA THR A 256 23.19 -3.71 15.05
C THR A 256 22.17 -4.71 14.46
N PRO A 257 22.58 -5.49 13.45
CA PRO A 257 21.72 -6.50 12.85
C PRO A 257 21.41 -7.63 13.82
N VAL A 258 20.13 -7.99 13.90
CA VAL A 258 19.65 -9.11 14.74
C VAL A 258 19.83 -10.42 13.97
N SER A 259 20.44 -11.41 14.59
CA SER A 259 20.69 -12.74 14.02
C SER A 259 19.62 -13.76 14.42
N SER A 260 19.09 -13.67 15.66
CA SER A 260 18.05 -14.59 16.10
C SER A 260 17.23 -14.05 17.28
N VAL A 261 16.01 -14.57 17.39
CA VAL A 261 15.17 -14.46 18.60
C VAL A 261 14.76 -15.86 19.02
N THR A 262 14.90 -16.16 20.32
CA THR A 262 14.43 -17.41 20.92
C THR A 262 13.54 -17.14 22.12
N LEU A 263 12.70 -18.10 22.48
CA LEU A 263 11.85 -18.02 23.67
C LEU A 263 12.21 -19.15 24.60
N ASP A 264 12.76 -18.81 25.78
CA ASP A 264 13.12 -19.76 26.82
C ASP A 264 12.46 -19.39 28.16
N ASN A 265 11.67 -20.31 28.72
CA ASN A 265 10.99 -20.14 30.00
C ASN A 265 10.20 -18.80 30.14
N GLY A 266 9.59 -18.33 29.06
CA GLY A 266 8.82 -17.08 29.03
C GLY A 266 9.69 -15.82 28.94
N VAL A 267 10.97 -15.96 28.60
CA VAL A 267 11.90 -14.87 28.31
C VAL A 267 12.28 -14.93 26.85
N TYR A 268 12.06 -13.82 26.10
CA TYR A 268 12.57 -13.65 24.75
C TYR A 268 14.04 -13.24 24.84
N VAL A 269 14.87 -13.96 24.10
CA VAL A 269 16.31 -13.74 24.01
C VAL A 269 16.64 -13.34 22.58
N LEU A 270 17.02 -12.08 22.39
CA LEU A 270 17.47 -11.52 21.14
C LEU A 270 18.99 -11.58 21.08
N LYS A 271 19.54 -12.11 19.99
CA LYS A 271 20.97 -12.16 19.72
C LYS A 271 21.28 -11.36 18.46
N THR A 272 22.33 -10.56 18.52
CA THR A 272 22.85 -9.79 17.40
C THR A 272 23.95 -10.56 16.65
N GLU A 273 24.30 -10.14 15.43
CA GLU A 273 25.36 -10.77 14.65
C GLU A 273 26.74 -10.66 15.31
N ASP A 274 27.00 -9.57 16.04
CA ASP A 274 28.24 -9.38 16.80
C ASP A 274 28.26 -10.13 18.15
N GLY A 275 27.18 -10.88 18.44
CA GLY A 275 27.07 -11.80 19.59
C GLY A 275 26.58 -11.18 20.89
N GLN A 276 26.08 -9.93 20.89
CA GLN A 276 25.41 -9.36 22.05
C GLN A 276 24.09 -10.08 22.30
N ILE A 277 23.66 -10.12 23.58
CA ILE A 277 22.43 -10.79 24.01
C ILE A 277 21.57 -9.80 24.79
N PHE A 278 20.29 -9.73 24.43
CA PHE A 278 19.29 -8.91 25.09
C PHE A 278 18.09 -9.76 25.45
N GLU A 279 17.57 -9.54 26.65
CA GLU A 279 16.44 -10.30 27.17
C GLU A 279 15.25 -9.39 27.45
N SER A 280 14.05 -9.89 27.22
CA SER A 280 12.80 -9.27 27.63
C SER A 280 11.73 -10.33 27.92
N ARG A 281 10.81 -10.03 28.84
CA ARG A 281 9.60 -10.84 29.03
C ARG A 281 8.44 -10.42 28.12
N THR A 282 8.60 -9.28 27.46
CA THR A 282 7.63 -8.78 26.50
C THR A 282 7.96 -9.31 25.11
N GLN A 283 6.94 -9.71 24.36
CA GLN A 283 7.12 -10.15 22.97
C GLN A 283 7.78 -9.04 22.14
N PRO A 284 8.91 -9.31 21.47
CA PRO A 284 9.58 -8.32 20.63
C PRO A 284 8.68 -7.82 19.51
N LEU A 285 8.83 -6.55 19.14
CA LEU A 285 8.17 -5.97 17.97
C LEU A 285 9.11 -6.03 16.77
N LEU A 286 8.54 -6.36 15.61
CA LEU A 286 9.25 -6.40 14.34
C LEU A 286 8.69 -5.32 13.40
N ALA A 287 9.50 -4.36 13.04
CA ALA A 287 9.25 -3.36 12.03
C ALA A 287 9.98 -3.73 10.72
N GLY A 288 9.69 -4.95 10.21
CA GLY A 288 10.38 -5.59 9.09
C GLY A 288 9.92 -5.14 7.70
N GLY A 289 9.02 -4.14 7.60
CA GLY A 289 8.43 -3.74 6.33
C GLY A 289 7.43 -4.74 5.78
N PHE A 290 7.21 -4.70 4.48
CA PHE A 290 6.16 -5.47 3.80
C PHE A 290 6.69 -6.16 2.55
N SER A 291 6.11 -7.31 2.22
CA SER A 291 6.47 -8.08 1.03
C SER A 291 5.77 -7.60 -0.24
N GLY A 292 4.66 -6.88 -0.11
CA GLY A 292 3.84 -6.41 -1.24
C GLY A 292 2.90 -7.47 -1.83
N SER A 293 1.76 -7.00 -2.33
CA SER A 293 0.74 -7.85 -2.96
C SER A 293 1.12 -8.33 -4.37
N HIS A 294 2.10 -7.69 -5.02
CA HIS A 294 2.56 -8.04 -6.36
C HIS A 294 3.04 -9.50 -6.46
N LYS A 295 3.46 -10.10 -5.34
CA LYS A 295 3.84 -11.52 -5.31
C LYS A 295 2.70 -12.46 -5.67
N PHE A 296 1.46 -12.09 -5.39
CA PHE A 296 0.29 -12.88 -5.76
C PHE A 296 0.11 -12.96 -7.29
N VAL A 297 0.46 -11.91 -8.00
CA VAL A 297 0.35 -11.80 -9.47
C VAL A 297 1.70 -11.91 -10.19
N SER A 298 2.74 -12.40 -9.50
CA SER A 298 4.10 -12.48 -10.05
C SER A 298 4.20 -13.28 -11.35
N HIS A 299 3.34 -14.29 -11.53
CA HIS A 299 3.27 -15.11 -12.76
C HIS A 299 2.78 -14.32 -13.99
N LEU A 300 2.21 -13.13 -13.80
CA LEU A 300 1.77 -12.22 -14.88
C LEU A 300 2.80 -11.15 -15.23
N PHE A 301 3.93 -11.13 -14.55
CA PHE A 301 5.01 -10.15 -14.76
C PHE A 301 6.35 -10.86 -14.91
N GLU A 302 7.25 -10.28 -15.66
CA GLU A 302 8.67 -10.59 -15.57
C GLU A 302 9.21 -10.01 -14.25
N GLU A 303 10.12 -10.73 -13.57
CA GLU A 303 10.65 -10.34 -12.27
C GLU A 303 12.00 -9.63 -12.41
N ARG A 304 12.18 -8.51 -11.73
CA ARG A 304 13.44 -7.78 -11.57
C ARG A 304 14.35 -8.49 -10.55
N GLU A 305 15.64 -8.14 -10.55
CA GLU A 305 16.62 -8.67 -9.58
C GLU A 305 16.24 -8.37 -8.10
N ASP A 306 15.50 -7.29 -7.87
CA ASP A 306 15.02 -6.89 -6.53
C ASP A 306 13.69 -7.55 -6.12
N GLY A 307 13.16 -8.47 -6.95
CA GLY A 307 11.91 -9.20 -6.70
C GLY A 307 10.62 -8.43 -7.00
N PHE A 308 10.72 -7.24 -7.61
CA PHE A 308 9.56 -6.46 -8.06
C PHE A 308 9.25 -6.74 -9.55
N PRO A 309 8.01 -6.43 -10.00
CA PRO A 309 7.63 -6.57 -11.40
C PRO A 309 8.46 -5.71 -12.36
N VAL A 310 8.83 -6.27 -13.53
CA VAL A 310 9.26 -5.49 -14.69
C VAL A 310 8.02 -4.94 -15.37
N ILE A 311 7.97 -3.64 -15.55
CA ILE A 311 6.86 -2.92 -16.17
C ILE A 311 7.34 -1.98 -17.26
N SER A 312 6.46 -1.68 -18.22
CA SER A 312 6.69 -0.70 -19.28
C SER A 312 6.64 0.73 -18.73
N ASP A 313 6.95 1.71 -19.58
CA ASP A 313 6.80 3.14 -19.24
C ASP A 313 5.35 3.53 -18.91
N GLN A 314 4.38 2.66 -19.19
CA GLN A 314 2.96 2.83 -18.89
C GLN A 314 2.49 2.03 -17.67
N ASP A 315 3.41 1.49 -16.88
CA ASP A 315 3.17 0.61 -15.73
C ASP A 315 2.44 -0.70 -16.10
N GLU A 316 2.50 -1.12 -17.37
CA GLU A 316 1.96 -2.36 -17.90
C GLU A 316 2.99 -3.49 -17.81
N SER A 317 2.53 -4.72 -17.60
CA SER A 317 3.38 -5.92 -17.67
C SER A 317 4.03 -6.08 -19.04
N THR A 318 5.33 -6.40 -19.07
CA THR A 318 6.08 -6.67 -20.31
C THR A 318 5.73 -8.00 -20.98
N ILE A 319 5.07 -8.90 -20.25
CA ILE A 319 4.73 -10.26 -20.73
C ILE A 319 3.23 -10.54 -20.80
N THR A 320 2.40 -9.74 -20.11
CA THR A 320 0.95 -9.93 -20.07
C THR A 320 0.24 -8.62 -20.43
N PRO A 321 -0.03 -8.34 -21.69
CA PRO A 321 -0.73 -7.11 -22.11
C PRO A 321 -2.07 -6.95 -21.41
N GLY A 322 -2.42 -5.70 -21.00
CA GLY A 322 -3.62 -5.38 -20.23
C GLY A 322 -3.48 -5.57 -18.72
N MET A 323 -2.32 -6.06 -18.23
CA MET A 323 -2.04 -6.17 -16.80
C MET A 323 -1.20 -4.98 -16.33
N TYR A 324 -1.75 -4.14 -15.49
CA TYR A 324 -1.11 -2.91 -14.99
C TYR A 324 -0.81 -3.00 -13.49
N LEU A 325 0.23 -2.30 -13.05
CA LEU A 325 0.59 -2.17 -11.64
C LEU A 325 0.37 -0.73 -11.18
N SER A 326 -0.25 -0.54 -10.01
CA SER A 326 -0.44 0.79 -9.42
C SER A 326 -0.14 0.78 -7.92
N GLY A 327 0.47 1.86 -7.41
CA GLY A 327 0.74 2.02 -5.98
C GLY A 327 2.19 1.77 -5.56
N PRO A 328 2.43 1.38 -4.30
CA PRO A 328 3.78 1.39 -3.71
C PRO A 328 4.75 0.35 -4.29
N SER A 329 4.27 -0.63 -5.03
CA SER A 329 5.12 -1.65 -5.68
C SER A 329 5.68 -1.21 -7.04
N VAL A 330 5.26 -0.07 -7.58
CA VAL A 330 5.78 0.47 -8.84
C VAL A 330 7.27 0.83 -8.70
N ARG A 331 8.08 0.35 -9.66
CA ARG A 331 9.52 0.61 -9.74
C ARG A 331 9.91 0.88 -11.18
N HIS A 332 10.62 1.98 -11.40
CA HIS A 332 11.24 2.29 -12.69
C HIS A 332 12.74 2.55 -12.48
N ASP A 333 13.59 1.75 -13.08
CA ASP A 333 15.05 1.78 -12.87
C ASP A 333 15.40 1.79 -11.37
N GLY A 334 15.99 2.87 -10.86
CA GLY A 334 16.29 3.08 -9.44
C GLY A 334 15.21 3.83 -8.66
N HIS A 335 14.06 4.18 -9.29
CA HIS A 335 13.03 5.00 -8.66
C HIS A 335 11.98 4.16 -7.95
N VAL A 336 11.73 4.50 -6.68
CA VAL A 336 10.78 3.83 -5.79
C VAL A 336 9.56 4.71 -5.55
N PHE A 337 8.38 4.23 -5.93
CA PHE A 337 7.12 4.97 -5.81
C PHE A 337 6.33 4.64 -4.54
N CYS A 338 7.00 4.55 -3.39
CA CYS A 338 6.40 4.07 -2.13
C CYS A 338 5.49 5.06 -1.39
N PHE A 339 5.45 6.34 -1.80
CA PHE A 339 4.60 7.37 -1.18
C PHE A 339 3.45 7.78 -2.09
N ILE A 340 2.32 8.22 -1.49
CA ILE A 340 1.14 8.69 -2.23
C ILE A 340 1.53 9.76 -3.26
N TYR A 341 2.28 10.80 -2.85
CA TYR A 341 2.71 11.87 -3.76
C TYR A 341 3.68 11.42 -4.86
N LYS A 342 4.33 10.24 -4.72
CA LYS A 342 5.15 9.65 -5.77
C LYS A 342 4.25 8.85 -6.74
N TYR A 343 3.55 7.81 -6.27
CA TYR A 343 2.80 6.92 -7.17
C TYR A 343 1.55 7.57 -7.78
N ARG A 344 0.93 8.57 -7.17
CA ARG A 344 -0.23 9.28 -7.76
C ARG A 344 0.07 9.90 -9.12
N GLN A 345 1.34 10.23 -9.39
CA GLN A 345 1.78 10.81 -10.66
C GLN A 345 1.75 9.80 -11.80
N ARG A 346 1.54 8.53 -11.50
CA ARG A 346 1.42 7.43 -12.45
C ARG A 346 -0.03 7.07 -12.80
N PHE A 347 -1.01 7.51 -12.02
CA PHE A 347 -2.42 7.17 -12.25
C PHE A 347 -2.90 7.57 -13.65
N ALA A 348 -2.59 8.79 -14.07
CA ALA A 348 -3.01 9.29 -15.37
C ALA A 348 -2.27 8.60 -16.53
N ILE A 349 -1.07 8.08 -16.31
CA ILE A 349 -0.33 7.32 -17.32
C ILE A 349 -1.02 5.98 -17.60
N VAL A 350 -1.40 5.27 -16.54
CA VAL A 350 -2.17 4.02 -16.67
C VAL A 350 -3.54 4.28 -17.31
N ALA A 351 -4.26 5.32 -16.85
CA ALA A 351 -5.57 5.67 -17.38
C ALA A 351 -5.50 6.07 -18.85
N GLN A 352 -4.49 6.84 -19.27
CA GLN A 352 -4.26 7.18 -20.66
C GLN A 352 -3.98 5.96 -21.53
N ALA A 353 -3.11 5.05 -21.07
CA ALA A 353 -2.77 3.84 -21.81
C ALA A 353 -4.02 3.00 -22.10
N ILE A 354 -4.86 2.80 -21.09
CA ILE A 354 -6.11 2.05 -21.21
C ILE A 354 -7.10 2.79 -22.13
N ALA A 355 -7.36 4.08 -21.89
CA ALA A 355 -8.28 4.88 -22.71
C ALA A 355 -7.86 4.91 -24.18
N SER A 356 -6.57 5.09 -24.45
CA SER A 356 -6.03 5.07 -25.82
C SER A 356 -6.20 3.71 -26.51
N SER A 357 -6.11 2.60 -25.77
CA SER A 357 -6.38 1.25 -26.30
C SER A 357 -7.85 1.04 -26.70
N MET A 358 -8.75 1.90 -26.19
CA MET A 358 -10.18 1.91 -26.47
C MET A 358 -10.58 3.01 -27.48
N ASP A 359 -9.60 3.62 -28.16
CA ASP A 359 -9.79 4.74 -29.10
C ASP A 359 -10.45 6.00 -28.46
N ILE A 360 -10.30 6.19 -27.15
CA ILE A 360 -10.76 7.38 -26.43
C ILE A 360 -9.70 8.49 -26.55
N GLU A 361 -10.14 9.71 -26.92
CA GLU A 361 -9.28 10.89 -27.01
C GLU A 361 -8.86 11.36 -25.60
N THR A 362 -7.57 11.59 -25.38
CA THR A 362 -7.02 11.86 -24.04
C THR A 362 -6.19 13.14 -23.91
N ASP A 363 -6.07 13.95 -24.96
CA ASP A 363 -5.18 15.13 -24.95
C ASP A 363 -5.56 16.14 -23.86
N ASP A 364 -6.83 16.52 -23.75
CA ASP A 364 -7.32 17.45 -22.72
C ASP A 364 -7.14 16.89 -21.31
N PHE A 365 -7.34 15.59 -21.14
CA PHE A 365 -7.12 14.88 -19.89
C PHE A 365 -5.64 14.92 -19.46
N VAL A 366 -4.73 14.61 -20.37
CA VAL A 366 -3.28 14.62 -20.12
C VAL A 366 -2.80 16.03 -19.77
N ASP A 367 -3.25 17.05 -20.53
CA ASP A 367 -2.90 18.45 -20.27
C ASP A 367 -3.38 18.92 -18.90
N ALA A 368 -4.59 18.51 -18.50
CA ALA A 368 -5.11 18.79 -17.15
C ALA A 368 -4.23 18.15 -16.07
N TYR A 369 -3.88 16.87 -16.18
CA TYR A 369 -3.05 16.18 -15.18
C TYR A 369 -1.61 16.72 -15.15
N LYS A 370 -1.02 17.08 -16.28
CA LYS A 370 0.29 17.76 -16.36
C LYS A 370 0.25 19.11 -15.63
N SER A 371 -0.80 19.89 -15.80
CA SER A 371 -0.94 21.21 -15.15
C SER A 371 -1.00 21.12 -13.61
N TRP A 372 -1.43 19.99 -13.07
CA TRP A 372 -1.50 19.73 -11.63
C TRP A 372 -0.31 18.91 -11.07
N GLY A 373 0.68 18.58 -11.89
CA GLY A 373 1.82 17.75 -11.49
C GLY A 373 1.43 16.33 -11.10
N MET A 374 0.38 15.79 -11.75
CA MET A 374 -0.09 14.41 -11.58
C MET A 374 0.15 13.54 -12.81
N TYR A 375 1.10 13.90 -13.64
CA TYR A 375 1.50 13.16 -14.84
C TYR A 375 3.01 13.19 -14.97
N LEU A 376 3.67 12.06 -14.68
CA LEU A 376 5.13 11.93 -14.70
C LEU A 376 5.51 10.84 -15.71
N ASP A 377 5.75 11.24 -16.95
CA ASP A 377 6.17 10.39 -18.08
C ASP A 377 7.70 10.40 -18.30
N ASP A 378 8.39 11.47 -17.90
CA ASP A 378 9.85 11.60 -18.02
C ASP A 378 10.53 11.43 -16.65
N LEU A 379 11.21 10.31 -16.46
CA LEU A 379 11.95 9.98 -15.24
C LEU A 379 13.44 10.32 -15.32
N SER A 380 13.91 10.89 -16.44
CA SER A 380 15.33 11.14 -16.71
C SER A 380 15.99 12.11 -15.72
N CYS A 381 15.20 12.99 -15.10
CA CYS A 381 15.68 13.93 -14.07
C CYS A 381 15.42 13.45 -12.62
N CYS A 382 14.73 12.30 -12.46
CA CYS A 382 14.43 11.76 -11.14
C CYS A 382 15.67 11.12 -10.50
N GLY A 383 15.75 11.11 -9.16
CA GLY A 383 16.87 10.51 -8.41
C GLY A 383 18.15 11.37 -8.36
N GLN A 384 18.14 12.56 -8.92
CA GLN A 384 19.24 13.51 -8.72
C GLN A 384 18.95 14.35 -7.46
N GLU A 385 19.73 14.14 -6.40
CA GLU A 385 19.68 15.01 -5.24
C GLU A 385 20.21 16.40 -5.60
N CYS A 386 19.46 17.44 -5.27
CA CYS A 386 19.97 18.79 -5.35
C CYS A 386 20.84 19.06 -4.10
N LEU A 387 22.13 18.79 -4.22
CA LEU A 387 23.11 18.97 -3.13
C LEU A 387 23.51 20.44 -2.90
N THR A 388 23.01 21.37 -3.72
CA THR A 388 23.46 22.76 -3.76
C THR A 388 22.37 23.80 -3.52
N CYS A 389 21.18 23.39 -3.13
CA CYS A 389 20.10 24.32 -2.76
C CYS A 389 20.15 24.72 -1.30
#